data_361e425e11ede5d54298bcd714170583
#
_entry.id   361e425e11ede5d54298bcd714170583
#
_cell.length_a   1.000
_cell.length_b   1.000
_cell.length_c   1.000
_cell.angle_alpha   90.00
_cell.angle_beta   90.00
_cell.angle_gamma   90.00
#
_symmetry.space_group_name_H-M   'P 1'
#
loop_
_entity.id
_entity.type
_entity.pdbx_description
1 polymer ?
#
loop_
_entity_poly.entity_id
_entity_poly.type
_entity_poly.pdbx_seq_one_letter_code
_entity_poly.pdbx_strand_id
1 'polypeptide(L)'
;MTDESELAVQAAIDGEMRLLDPEVRAFSARVLELLDPEFTEIGASGRWWDVESILTVTSGGSVSPESPVKVSEMSGVVVAPGVVHLTYFADNQGRRVWRSSLWRLTETGWRMYFHQGTLAS
;
A
#
# COMPACT_ATOMS: atom_id res chain seq x y z
N MET A 1 5.90 -24.97 11.05
CA MET A 1 4.74 -24.27 11.64
C MET A 1 4.88 -22.76 11.38
N THR A 2 3.86 -22.16 10.79
CA THR A 2 3.94 -20.73 10.43
C THR A 2 3.69 -19.87 11.65
N ASP A 3 4.60 -18.94 11.91
CA ASP A 3 4.50 -17.98 13.01
C ASP A 3 3.41 -16.96 12.75
N GLU A 4 2.74 -16.48 13.79
CA GLU A 4 1.73 -15.42 13.68
C GLU A 4 2.31 -14.14 13.05
N SER A 5 3.57 -13.83 13.36
CA SER A 5 4.26 -12.69 12.77
C SER A 5 4.42 -12.83 11.26
N GLU A 6 4.76 -14.04 10.79
CA GLU A 6 4.88 -14.31 9.35
C GLU A 6 3.52 -14.18 8.65
N LEU A 7 2.45 -14.67 9.29
CA LEU A 7 1.10 -14.56 8.74
C LEU A 7 0.65 -13.10 8.66
N ALA A 8 0.95 -12.32 9.69
CA ALA A 8 0.60 -10.89 9.70
C ALA A 8 1.34 -10.13 8.60
N VAL A 9 2.64 -10.38 8.46
CA VAL A 9 3.44 -9.75 7.40
C VAL A 9 2.91 -10.14 6.03
N GLN A 10 2.60 -11.43 5.82
CA GLN A 10 2.08 -11.89 4.53
C GLN A 10 0.73 -11.26 4.20
N ALA A 11 -0.15 -11.11 5.21
CA ALA A 11 -1.44 -10.46 5.00
C ALA A 11 -1.26 -8.99 4.57
N ALA A 12 -0.32 -8.29 5.20
CA ALA A 12 -0.01 -6.91 4.83
C ALA A 12 0.56 -6.83 3.41
N ILE A 13 1.48 -7.73 3.05
CA ILE A 13 2.05 -7.78 1.70
C ILE A 13 0.95 -8.03 0.66
N ASP A 14 0.06 -8.98 0.93
CA ASP A 14 -1.05 -9.28 0.01
C ASP A 14 -1.94 -8.05 -0.19
N GLY A 15 -2.24 -7.32 0.87
CA GLY A 15 -3.01 -6.07 0.78
C GLY A 15 -2.29 -5.00 -0.03
N GLU A 16 -0.99 -4.84 0.20
CA GLU A 16 -0.17 -3.87 -0.53
C GLU A 16 -0.16 -4.17 -2.03
N MET A 17 0.01 -5.44 -2.39
CA MET A 17 0.03 -5.86 -3.79
C MET A 17 -1.34 -5.66 -4.46
N ARG A 18 -2.44 -5.84 -3.71
CA ARG A 18 -3.78 -5.55 -4.23
C ARG A 18 -3.94 -4.07 -4.55
N LEU A 19 -3.43 -3.19 -3.70
CA LEU A 19 -3.51 -1.75 -3.93
C LEU A 19 -2.69 -1.31 -5.15
N LEU A 20 -1.71 -2.10 -5.56
CA LEU A 20 -0.91 -1.85 -6.77
C LEU A 20 -1.52 -2.48 -8.02
N ASP A 21 -2.53 -3.35 -7.86
CA ASP A 21 -3.19 -4.01 -8.98
C ASP A 21 -4.14 -3.04 -9.69
N PRO A 22 -3.95 -2.82 -11.00
CA PRO A 22 -4.82 -1.91 -11.76
C PRO A 22 -6.30 -2.29 -11.70
N GLU A 23 -6.62 -3.59 -11.64
CA GLU A 23 -8.00 -4.06 -11.55
C GLU A 23 -8.66 -3.65 -10.23
N VAL A 24 -7.90 -3.69 -9.14
CA VAL A 24 -8.40 -3.25 -7.82
C VAL A 24 -8.54 -1.73 -7.82
N ARG A 25 -7.54 -1.03 -8.34
CA ARG A 25 -7.53 0.45 -8.37
C ARG A 25 -8.65 1.04 -9.21
N ALA A 26 -9.15 0.30 -10.19
CA ALA A 26 -10.24 0.75 -11.03
C ALA A 26 -11.58 0.86 -10.28
N PHE A 27 -11.71 0.24 -9.11
CA PHE A 27 -12.95 0.22 -8.34
C PHE A 27 -12.73 0.80 -6.94
N SER A 28 -13.31 1.97 -6.69
CA SER A 28 -13.18 2.66 -5.40
C SER A 28 -13.60 1.79 -4.22
N ALA A 29 -14.65 0.97 -4.39
CA ALA A 29 -15.12 0.09 -3.32
C ALA A 29 -14.06 -0.92 -2.90
N ARG A 30 -13.29 -1.45 -3.84
CA ARG A 30 -12.21 -2.40 -3.56
C ARG A 30 -11.04 -1.73 -2.84
N VAL A 31 -10.72 -0.52 -3.25
CA VAL A 31 -9.67 0.27 -2.60
C VAL A 31 -10.08 0.58 -1.16
N LEU A 32 -11.32 0.99 -0.95
CA LEU A 32 -11.84 1.31 0.39
C LEU A 32 -11.76 0.14 1.36
N GLU A 33 -11.95 -1.09 0.87
CA GLU A 33 -11.85 -2.29 1.71
C GLU A 33 -10.43 -2.49 2.28
N LEU A 34 -9.43 -1.92 1.62
CA LEU A 34 -8.04 -2.07 2.00
C LEU A 34 -7.51 -0.88 2.81
N LEU A 35 -8.23 0.24 2.82
CA LEU A 35 -7.80 1.44 3.52
C LEU A 35 -8.49 1.58 4.87
N ASP A 36 -7.70 1.93 5.90
CA ASP A 36 -8.23 2.29 7.20
C ASP A 36 -9.02 3.60 7.05
N PRO A 37 -10.13 3.80 7.78
CA PRO A 37 -10.85 5.07 7.73
C PRO A 37 -10.00 6.29 8.08
N GLU A 38 -8.93 6.08 8.86
CA GLU A 38 -7.98 7.13 9.24
C GLU A 38 -6.75 7.19 8.33
N PHE A 39 -6.79 6.48 7.20
CA PHE A 39 -5.67 6.44 6.26
C PHE A 39 -5.20 7.83 5.85
N THR A 40 -3.87 7.99 5.85
CA THR A 40 -3.20 9.16 5.26
C THR A 40 -2.00 8.70 4.45
N GLU A 41 -1.61 9.50 3.49
CA GLU A 41 -0.46 9.20 2.65
C GLU A 41 0.32 10.48 2.37
N ILE A 42 1.66 10.36 2.36
CA ILE A 42 2.53 11.41 1.85
C ILE A 42 3.13 10.87 0.55
N GLY A 43 2.71 11.42 -0.57
CA GLY A 43 3.19 10.99 -1.88
C GLY A 43 4.64 11.42 -2.14
N ALA A 44 5.27 10.82 -3.14
CA ALA A 44 6.65 11.11 -3.49
C ALA A 44 6.88 12.58 -3.89
N SER A 45 5.81 13.29 -4.27
CA SER A 45 5.85 14.73 -4.57
C SER A 45 5.76 15.61 -3.33
N GLY A 46 5.54 15.02 -2.15
CA GLY A 46 5.36 15.75 -0.90
C GLY A 46 3.92 16.10 -0.59
N ARG A 47 2.98 15.70 -1.43
CA ARG A 47 1.56 16.00 -1.22
C ARG A 47 0.93 15.04 -0.21
N TRP A 48 0.11 15.58 0.68
CA TRP A 48 -0.71 14.81 1.61
C TRP A 48 -2.02 14.35 0.97
N TRP A 49 -2.40 13.11 1.26
CA TRP A 49 -3.63 12.49 0.80
C TRP A 49 -4.35 11.85 1.98
N ASP A 50 -5.68 11.84 1.95
CA ASP A 50 -6.51 11.07 2.86
C ASP A 50 -7.37 10.09 2.05
N VAL A 51 -8.29 9.37 2.71
CA VAL A 51 -9.14 8.39 2.02
C VAL A 51 -9.92 9.06 0.88
N GLU A 52 -10.54 10.19 1.15
CA GLU A 52 -11.40 10.88 0.18
C GLU A 52 -10.60 11.35 -1.04
N SER A 53 -9.48 12.03 -0.80
CA SER A 53 -8.67 12.57 -1.90
C SER A 53 -7.94 11.49 -2.69
N ILE A 54 -7.50 10.41 -2.04
CA ILE A 54 -6.80 9.34 -2.74
C ILE A 54 -7.74 8.58 -3.70
N LEU A 55 -9.02 8.45 -3.35
CA LEU A 55 -9.99 7.78 -4.21
C LEU A 55 -10.21 8.51 -5.53
N THR A 56 -10.12 9.83 -5.54
CA THR A 56 -10.27 10.60 -6.79
C THR A 56 -9.11 10.33 -7.75
N VAL A 57 -7.91 10.06 -7.22
CA VAL A 57 -6.73 9.76 -8.03
C VAL A 57 -6.74 8.30 -8.51
N THR A 58 -7.06 7.35 -7.61
CA THR A 58 -7.05 5.93 -7.97
C THR A 58 -8.11 5.59 -9.01
N SER A 59 -9.29 6.17 -8.89
CA SER A 59 -10.36 5.96 -9.88
C SER A 59 -10.05 6.61 -11.22
N GLY A 60 -9.07 7.51 -11.28
CA GLY A 60 -8.61 8.13 -12.51
C GLY A 60 -7.66 7.27 -13.35
N GLY A 61 -7.30 6.08 -12.89
CA GLY A 61 -6.53 5.14 -13.68
C GLY A 61 -5.07 5.52 -13.92
N SER A 62 -4.37 5.95 -12.88
CA SER A 62 -2.95 6.34 -12.99
C SER A 62 -1.99 5.18 -13.21
N VAL A 63 -2.43 3.93 -13.05
CA VAL A 63 -1.61 2.75 -13.27
C VAL A 63 -2.12 2.02 -14.51
N SER A 64 -1.23 1.79 -15.48
CA SER A 64 -1.58 1.10 -16.72
C SER A 64 -1.55 -0.42 -16.50
N PRO A 65 -2.59 -1.17 -16.94
CA PRO A 65 -2.55 -2.63 -16.89
C PRO A 65 -1.42 -3.22 -17.72
N GLU A 66 -0.98 -2.49 -18.74
CA GLU A 66 0.08 -2.95 -19.65
C GLU A 66 1.48 -2.75 -19.06
N SER A 67 1.61 -1.89 -18.05
CA SER A 67 2.88 -1.56 -17.44
C SER A 67 2.74 -1.55 -15.92
N PRO A 68 2.60 -2.72 -15.30
CA PRO A 68 2.43 -2.78 -13.85
C PRO A 68 3.68 -2.29 -13.12
N VAL A 69 3.48 -1.78 -11.90
CA VAL A 69 4.57 -1.37 -11.04
C VAL A 69 5.42 -2.59 -10.69
N LYS A 70 6.74 -2.47 -10.87
CA LYS A 70 7.68 -3.52 -10.49
C LYS A 70 8.07 -3.34 -9.03
N VAL A 71 7.83 -4.36 -8.22
CA VAL A 71 8.12 -4.33 -6.79
C VAL A 71 9.31 -5.23 -6.50
N SER A 72 10.24 -4.74 -5.70
CA SER A 72 11.39 -5.52 -5.25
C SER A 72 11.75 -5.13 -3.82
N GLU A 73 12.61 -5.93 -3.20
CA GLU A 73 13.13 -5.69 -1.84
C GLU A 73 12.03 -5.52 -0.79
N MET A 74 10.96 -6.29 -0.92
CA MET A 74 9.87 -6.28 0.04
C MET A 74 10.33 -6.82 1.38
N SER A 75 10.16 -6.02 2.44
CA SER A 75 10.48 -6.38 3.81
C SER A 75 9.34 -5.97 4.73
N GLY A 76 9.02 -6.82 5.69
CA GLY A 76 7.94 -6.53 6.63
C GLY A 76 8.32 -6.93 8.04
N VAL A 77 7.88 -6.13 9.00
CA VAL A 77 8.13 -6.33 10.43
C VAL A 77 6.86 -6.05 11.21
N VAL A 78 6.53 -6.91 12.17
CA VAL A 78 5.49 -6.61 13.14
C VAL A 78 6.12 -5.68 14.18
N VAL A 79 5.70 -4.42 14.17
CA VAL A 79 6.27 -3.40 15.07
C VAL A 79 5.50 -3.29 16.38
N ALA A 80 4.28 -3.79 16.41
CA ALA A 80 3.43 -3.86 17.60
C ALA A 80 2.34 -4.90 17.32
N PRO A 81 1.66 -5.43 18.35
CA PRO A 81 0.54 -6.33 18.10
C PRO A 81 -0.48 -5.68 17.16
N GLY A 82 -0.79 -6.37 16.05
CA GLY A 82 -1.75 -5.88 15.07
C GLY A 82 -1.25 -4.73 14.19
N VAL A 83 0.08 -4.49 14.14
CA VAL A 83 0.66 -3.44 13.29
C VAL A 83 1.88 -3.98 12.55
N VAL A 84 1.85 -3.91 11.22
CA VAL A 84 2.95 -4.33 10.35
C VAL A 84 3.50 -3.14 9.60
N HIS A 85 4.82 -3.03 9.56
CA HIS A 85 5.53 -2.03 8.75
C HIS A 85 6.16 -2.72 7.55
N LEU A 86 5.80 -2.28 6.35
CA LEU A 86 6.37 -2.76 5.10
C LEU A 86 7.26 -1.68 4.49
N THR A 87 8.39 -2.10 3.93
CA THR A 87 9.20 -1.25 3.07
C THR A 87 9.52 -2.00 1.80
N TYR A 88 9.57 -1.31 0.67
CA TYR A 88 9.89 -1.92 -0.60
C TYR A 88 10.30 -0.87 -1.62
N PHE A 89 10.86 -1.33 -2.72
CA PHE A 89 11.25 -0.52 -3.86
C PHE A 89 10.23 -0.73 -4.98
N ALA A 90 9.76 0.37 -5.55
CA ALA A 90 8.80 0.33 -6.64
C ALA A 90 9.36 1.07 -7.85
N ASP A 91 9.23 0.45 -9.03
CA ASP A 91 9.63 1.05 -10.29
C ASP A 91 8.41 1.09 -11.20
N ASN A 92 7.96 2.30 -11.52
CA ASN A 92 6.85 2.51 -12.43
C ASN A 92 7.39 3.22 -13.68
N GLN A 93 7.81 2.43 -14.67
CA GLN A 93 8.33 2.92 -15.94
C GLN A 93 9.51 3.91 -15.76
N GLY A 94 10.45 3.54 -14.92
CA GLY A 94 11.64 4.34 -14.65
C GLY A 94 11.47 5.33 -13.50
N ARG A 95 10.27 5.58 -13.04
CA ARG A 95 10.05 6.36 -11.81
C ARG A 95 10.24 5.43 -10.62
N ARG A 96 11.36 5.59 -9.94
CA ARG A 96 11.78 4.73 -8.84
C ARG A 96 11.50 5.38 -7.50
N VAL A 97 10.85 4.64 -6.62
CA VAL A 97 10.35 5.16 -5.34
C VAL A 97 10.60 4.12 -4.26
N TRP A 98 11.17 4.55 -3.14
CA TRP A 98 11.14 3.77 -1.90
C TRP A 98 9.79 4.00 -1.26
N ARG A 99 9.14 2.92 -0.83
CA ARG A 99 7.81 3.01 -0.21
C ARG A 99 7.81 2.41 1.18
N SER A 100 7.02 3.02 2.07
CA SER A 100 6.86 2.60 3.45
C SER A 100 5.38 2.62 3.77
N SER A 101 4.87 1.53 4.35
CA SER A 101 3.45 1.41 4.68
C SER A 101 3.28 0.87 6.09
N LEU A 102 2.24 1.35 6.78
CA LEU A 102 1.79 0.76 8.04
C LEU A 102 0.43 0.12 7.80
N TRP A 103 0.34 -1.17 8.13
CA TRP A 103 -0.89 -1.94 8.07
C TRP A 103 -1.37 -2.26 9.47
N ARG A 104 -2.65 -2.12 9.71
CA ARG A 104 -3.26 -2.29 11.03
C ARG A 104 -4.36 -3.33 10.96
N LEU A 105 -4.38 -4.26 11.94
CA LEU A 105 -5.45 -5.24 12.05
C LEU A 105 -6.67 -4.57 12.68
N THR A 106 -7.79 -4.60 11.96
CA THR A 106 -9.06 -4.04 12.40
C THR A 106 -10.09 -5.16 12.53
N GLU A 107 -11.30 -4.83 12.98
CA GLU A 107 -12.40 -5.78 13.07
C GLU A 107 -12.76 -6.40 11.72
N THR A 108 -12.49 -5.72 10.63
CA THR A 108 -12.79 -6.17 9.28
C THR A 108 -11.56 -6.67 8.51
N GLY A 109 -10.44 -6.85 9.21
CA GLY A 109 -9.20 -7.35 8.61
C GLY A 109 -8.09 -6.34 8.59
N TRP A 110 -7.03 -6.67 7.88
CA TRP A 110 -5.86 -5.80 7.74
C TRP A 110 -6.17 -4.63 6.80
N ARG A 111 -5.88 -3.41 7.25
CA ARG A 111 -6.10 -2.19 6.46
C ARG A 111 -4.87 -1.30 6.51
N MET A 112 -4.58 -0.63 5.39
CA MET A 112 -3.47 0.30 5.34
C MET A 112 -3.82 1.56 6.10
N TYR A 113 -3.01 1.89 7.11
CA TYR A 113 -3.18 3.07 7.94
C TYR A 113 -2.38 4.25 7.42
N PHE A 114 -1.16 4.02 6.92
CA PHE A 114 -0.28 5.08 6.43
C PHE A 114 0.59 4.57 5.29
N HIS A 115 0.88 5.45 4.36
CA HIS A 115 1.78 5.15 3.24
C HIS A 115 2.62 6.38 2.93
N GLN A 116 3.90 6.17 2.63
CA GLN A 116 4.80 7.23 2.21
C GLN A 116 5.69 6.75 1.07
N GLY A 117 5.82 7.60 0.04
CA GLY A 117 6.74 7.37 -1.05
C GLY A 117 7.85 8.41 -1.03
N THR A 118 9.07 8.01 -1.38
CA THR A 118 10.21 8.89 -1.49
C THR A 118 10.96 8.54 -2.76
N LEU A 119 11.18 9.53 -3.63
CA LEU A 119 11.90 9.30 -4.87
C LEU A 119 13.30 8.76 -4.57
N ALA A 120 13.68 7.69 -5.27
CA ALA A 120 15.01 7.12 -5.17
C ALA A 120 15.97 7.89 -6.05
N SER A 121 17.14 8.16 -5.52
CA SER A 121 18.20 8.86 -6.26
C SER A 121 18.95 7.92 -7.20
#